data_d135bc5299dd931bacbcb6cc7526907e
#
_entry.id   d135bc5299dd931bacbcb6cc7526907e
#
_cell.length_a   1.000
_cell.length_b   1.000
_cell.length_c   1.000
_cell.angle_alpha   90.00
_cell.angle_beta   90.00
_cell.angle_gamma   90.00
#
_symmetry.space_group_name_H-M   'P 1'
#
loop_
_entity.id
_entity.type
_entity.pdbx_description
1 polymer ?
#
loop_
_entity_poly.entity_id
_entity_poly.type
_entity_poly.pdbx_seq_one_letter_code
_entity_poly.pdbx_strand_id
1 'polypeptide(L)'
;MECPKCQGNMEEVTYGRNMTVDRCSNCKGIWFDVGEAEVLKGKWMSEFVDSGDPEMGKEFNKIVDVDCPRCGKKMDKIADPKQSHIWYEACQEHGMYFDAGEFTDYKYETLLDKFRDLITGKRS
;
A
#
# COMPACT_ATOMS: atom_id res chain seq x y z
N MET A 1 13.87 5.05 -8.88
CA MET A 1 13.53 5.26 -7.46
C MET A 1 14.07 4.11 -6.64
N GLU A 2 14.66 4.41 -5.52
CA GLU A 2 15.18 3.42 -4.60
C GLU A 2 14.15 3.06 -3.54
N CYS A 3 14.05 1.79 -3.17
CA CYS A 3 13.11 1.35 -2.15
C CYS A 3 13.47 1.98 -0.79
N PRO A 4 12.51 2.61 -0.11
CA PRO A 4 12.80 3.28 1.17
C PRO A 4 13.19 2.33 2.30
N LYS A 5 12.87 1.05 2.20
CA LYS A 5 13.15 0.08 3.27
C LYS A 5 14.36 -0.81 3.02
N CYS A 6 14.54 -1.30 1.79
CA CYS A 6 15.62 -2.25 1.51
C CYS A 6 16.66 -1.73 0.52
N GLN A 7 16.48 -0.53 0.00
CA GLN A 7 17.33 0.11 -1.01
C GLN A 7 17.40 -0.65 -2.33
N GLY A 8 16.48 -1.59 -2.55
CA GLY A 8 16.34 -2.26 -3.83
C GLY A 8 15.82 -1.31 -4.90
N ASN A 9 15.84 -1.76 -6.15
CA ASN A 9 15.36 -0.97 -7.27
C ASN A 9 13.84 -1.06 -7.41
N MET A 10 13.17 0.10 -7.52
CA MET A 10 11.73 0.16 -7.76
C MET A 10 11.44 0.02 -9.24
N GLU A 11 10.49 -0.86 -9.57
CA GLU A 11 10.04 -1.11 -10.94
C GLU A 11 8.61 -0.61 -11.12
N GLU A 12 8.30 -0.08 -12.29
CA GLU A 12 6.95 0.36 -12.60
C GLU A 12 6.03 -0.83 -12.86
N VAL A 13 4.85 -0.81 -12.25
CA VAL A 13 3.78 -1.78 -12.47
C VAL A 13 2.53 -1.02 -12.88
N THR A 14 2.00 -1.34 -14.06
CA THR A 14 0.87 -0.61 -14.62
C THR A 14 -0.44 -1.36 -14.39
N TYR A 15 -1.44 -0.64 -13.91
CA TYR A 15 -2.82 -1.11 -13.85
C TYR A 15 -3.62 -0.36 -14.91
N GLY A 16 -4.17 -1.10 -15.88
CA GLY A 16 -4.92 -0.49 -16.96
C GLY A 16 -4.04 0.39 -17.83
N ARG A 17 -4.60 1.52 -18.32
CA ARG A 17 -3.89 2.39 -19.27
C ARG A 17 -3.22 3.59 -18.62
N ASN A 18 -3.74 4.02 -17.46
CA ASN A 18 -3.41 5.33 -16.93
C ASN A 18 -2.84 5.32 -15.51
N MET A 19 -2.66 4.17 -14.90
CA MET A 19 -2.19 4.11 -13.53
C MET A 19 -0.97 3.23 -13.40
N THR A 20 0.11 3.82 -12.88
CA THR A 20 1.39 3.14 -12.68
C THR A 20 1.82 3.34 -11.23
N VAL A 21 2.22 2.24 -10.59
CA VAL A 21 2.78 2.26 -9.25
C VAL A 21 4.21 1.72 -9.29
N ASP A 22 4.98 1.97 -8.24
CA ASP A 22 6.36 1.50 -8.16
C ASP A 22 6.44 0.35 -7.16
N ARG A 23 6.97 -0.79 -7.58
CA ARG A 23 7.12 -1.98 -6.75
C ARG A 23 8.59 -2.36 -6.65
N CYS A 24 9.06 -2.61 -5.42
CA CYS A 24 10.46 -3.02 -5.23
C CYS A 24 10.71 -4.40 -5.84
N SER A 25 11.78 -4.52 -6.62
CA SER A 25 12.17 -5.79 -7.22
C SER A 25 12.65 -6.81 -6.18
N ASN A 26 13.08 -6.35 -5.02
CA ASN A 26 13.61 -7.20 -3.96
C ASN A 26 12.57 -7.58 -2.90
N CYS A 27 12.06 -6.63 -2.13
CA CYS A 27 11.11 -6.92 -1.04
C CYS A 27 9.65 -6.91 -1.48
N LYS A 28 9.36 -6.44 -2.70
CA LYS A 28 8.02 -6.36 -3.27
C LYS A 28 7.09 -5.37 -2.56
N GLY A 29 7.63 -4.50 -1.73
CA GLY A 29 6.87 -3.37 -1.20
C GLY A 29 6.48 -2.41 -2.32
N ILE A 30 5.38 -1.64 -2.12
CA ILE A 30 4.79 -0.82 -3.18
C ILE A 30 4.69 0.62 -2.74
N TRP A 31 5.14 1.52 -3.60
CA TRP A 31 4.95 2.95 -3.45
C TRP A 31 3.77 3.41 -4.32
N PHE A 32 2.82 4.11 -3.67
CA PHE A 32 1.69 4.75 -4.34
C PHE A 32 1.85 6.27 -4.23
N ASP A 33 1.81 6.97 -5.34
CA ASP A 33 1.73 8.43 -5.31
C ASP A 33 0.37 8.85 -4.73
N VAL A 34 0.26 10.13 -4.32
CA VAL A 34 -0.93 10.65 -3.63
C VAL A 34 -2.22 10.26 -4.38
N GLY A 35 -3.15 9.65 -3.66
CA GLY A 35 -4.45 9.24 -4.17
C GLY A 35 -4.50 7.91 -4.89
N GLU A 36 -3.37 7.34 -5.28
CA GLU A 36 -3.35 6.10 -6.06
C GLU A 36 -3.84 4.89 -5.28
N ALA A 37 -3.43 4.76 -4.01
CA ALA A 37 -3.83 3.62 -3.19
C ALA A 37 -5.34 3.61 -2.97
N GLU A 38 -5.93 4.76 -2.69
CA GLU A 38 -7.37 4.90 -2.47
C GLU A 38 -8.16 4.57 -3.74
N VAL A 39 -7.66 4.95 -4.90
CA VAL A 39 -8.31 4.62 -6.17
C VAL A 39 -8.16 3.13 -6.49
N LEU A 40 -6.94 2.60 -6.38
CA LEU A 40 -6.66 1.21 -6.74
C LEU A 40 -7.37 0.20 -5.86
N LYS A 41 -7.54 0.48 -4.57
CA LYS A 41 -8.25 -0.46 -3.68
C LYS A 41 -9.68 -0.74 -4.13
N GLY A 42 -10.29 0.18 -4.86
CA GLY A 42 -11.64 0.02 -5.41
C GLY A 42 -11.70 -0.57 -6.81
N LYS A 43 -10.56 -0.87 -7.44
CA LYS A 43 -10.51 -1.37 -8.82
C LYS A 43 -10.50 -2.89 -8.88
N TRP A 44 -11.19 -3.43 -9.87
CA TRP A 44 -11.25 -4.87 -10.12
C TRP A 44 -9.85 -5.46 -10.33
N MET A 45 -9.52 -6.49 -9.56
CA MET A 45 -8.27 -7.24 -9.63
C MET A 45 -7.00 -6.40 -9.43
N SER A 46 -7.10 -5.21 -8.81
CA SER A 46 -5.91 -4.37 -8.60
C SER A 46 -4.89 -4.99 -7.62
N GLU A 47 -5.28 -5.99 -6.85
CA GLU A 47 -4.38 -6.71 -5.93
C GLU A 47 -3.20 -7.38 -6.63
N PHE A 48 -3.25 -7.56 -7.96
CA PHE A 48 -2.12 -8.13 -8.69
C PHE A 48 -0.85 -7.29 -8.57
N VAL A 49 -0.98 -5.99 -8.29
CA VAL A 49 0.20 -5.13 -8.09
C VAL A 49 0.97 -5.53 -6.83
N ASP A 50 0.30 -6.16 -5.87
CA ASP A 50 0.88 -6.64 -4.62
C ASP A 50 1.21 -8.12 -4.74
N SER A 51 2.32 -8.41 -5.42
CA SER A 51 2.71 -9.77 -5.77
C SER A 51 3.69 -10.41 -4.80
N GLY A 52 4.09 -9.68 -3.75
CA GLY A 52 5.13 -10.14 -2.83
C GLY A 52 4.64 -11.14 -1.79
N ASP A 53 5.60 -11.76 -1.09
CA ASP A 53 5.33 -12.67 0.00
C ASP A 53 4.89 -11.89 1.24
N PRO A 54 3.67 -12.12 1.77
CA PRO A 54 3.21 -11.44 2.98
C PRO A 54 4.10 -11.67 4.20
N GLU A 55 4.77 -12.81 4.29
CA GLU A 55 5.70 -13.08 5.41
C GLU A 55 6.91 -12.16 5.33
N MET A 56 7.44 -11.92 4.13
CA MET A 56 8.50 -10.94 3.93
C MET A 56 8.01 -9.53 4.28
N GLY A 57 6.77 -9.20 3.91
CA GLY A 57 6.16 -7.92 4.25
C GLY A 57 6.08 -7.70 5.76
N LYS A 58 5.75 -8.72 6.53
CA LYS A 58 5.73 -8.64 8.00
C LYS A 58 7.10 -8.31 8.57
N GLU A 59 8.17 -8.91 8.02
CA GLU A 59 9.53 -8.61 8.46
C GLU A 59 9.91 -7.17 8.16
N PHE A 60 9.63 -6.69 6.96
CA PHE A 60 9.93 -5.32 6.57
C PHE A 60 9.03 -4.29 7.27
N ASN A 61 7.84 -4.68 7.69
CA ASN A 61 6.96 -3.79 8.45
C ASN A 61 7.54 -3.39 9.80
N LYS A 62 8.49 -4.14 10.33
CA LYS A 62 9.20 -3.82 11.57
C LYS A 62 10.20 -2.68 11.41
N ILE A 63 10.56 -2.34 10.18
CA ILE A 63 11.49 -1.24 9.90
C ILE A 63 10.74 0.08 10.10
N VAL A 64 11.27 0.93 10.96
CA VAL A 64 10.70 2.24 11.30
C VAL A 64 11.65 3.35 10.87
N ASP A 65 11.20 4.61 10.94
CA ASP A 65 12.00 5.78 10.56
C ASP A 65 12.40 5.74 9.08
N VAL A 66 11.42 5.51 8.23
CA VAL A 66 11.61 5.35 6.78
C VAL A 66 11.44 6.71 6.08
N ASP A 67 12.36 7.03 5.19
CA ASP A 67 12.31 8.28 4.44
C ASP A 67 11.47 8.16 3.18
N CYS A 68 10.75 9.24 2.84
CA CYS A 68 10.00 9.32 1.60
C CYS A 68 10.95 9.19 0.39
N PRO A 69 10.67 8.27 -0.55
CA PRO A 69 11.55 8.08 -1.71
C PRO A 69 11.54 9.27 -2.68
N ARG A 70 10.58 10.18 -2.53
CA ARG A 70 10.49 11.35 -3.41
C ARG A 70 11.13 12.60 -2.82
N CYS A 71 10.96 12.86 -1.51
CA CYS A 71 11.47 14.10 -0.90
C CYS A 71 12.52 13.89 0.17
N GLY A 72 12.74 12.67 0.61
CA GLY A 72 13.74 12.34 1.64
C GLY A 72 13.33 12.67 3.06
N LYS A 73 12.14 13.26 3.28
CA LYS A 73 11.66 13.52 4.63
C LYS A 73 11.16 12.22 5.26
N LYS A 74 11.32 12.12 6.58
CA LYS A 74 10.83 10.98 7.32
C LYS A 74 9.32 10.83 7.18
N MET A 75 8.86 9.64 6.84
CA MET A 75 7.44 9.34 6.72
C MET A 75 6.84 8.96 8.06
N ASP A 76 5.54 9.18 8.20
CA ASP A 76 4.77 8.74 9.36
C ASP A 76 4.33 7.30 9.15
N LYS A 77 4.45 6.48 10.20
CA LYS A 77 3.87 5.13 10.19
C LYS A 77 2.45 5.22 10.74
N ILE A 78 1.48 4.87 9.92
CA ILE A 78 0.07 5.09 10.19
C ILE A 78 -0.68 3.76 10.16
N ALA A 79 -1.55 3.52 11.16
CA ALA A 79 -2.53 2.45 11.10
C ALA A 79 -3.77 2.99 10.38
N ASP A 80 -4.38 2.18 9.53
CA ASP A 80 -5.60 2.58 8.84
C ASP A 80 -6.67 2.89 9.89
N PRO A 81 -7.34 4.07 9.81
CA PRO A 81 -8.34 4.47 10.80
C PRO A 81 -9.49 3.48 10.99
N LYS A 82 -9.87 2.76 9.95
CA LYS A 82 -10.95 1.78 10.00
C LYS A 82 -10.48 0.37 10.32
N GLN A 83 -9.19 0.10 10.10
CA GLN A 83 -8.62 -1.25 10.17
C GLN A 83 -7.25 -1.19 10.83
N SER A 84 -7.24 -1.11 12.13
CA SER A 84 -6.05 -0.80 12.93
C SER A 84 -4.91 -1.83 12.82
N HIS A 85 -5.15 -2.98 12.19
CA HIS A 85 -4.12 -3.98 11.95
C HIS A 85 -3.36 -3.76 10.64
N ILE A 86 -3.79 -2.81 9.82
CA ILE A 86 -3.14 -2.48 8.56
C ILE A 86 -2.29 -1.23 8.76
N TRP A 87 -0.99 -1.37 8.53
CA TRP A 87 -0.02 -0.30 8.70
C TRP A 87 0.64 0.06 7.37
N TYR A 88 0.89 1.34 7.19
CA TYR A 88 1.64 1.84 6.04
C TYR A 88 2.45 3.06 6.45
N GLU A 89 3.46 3.41 5.65
CA GLU A 89 4.20 4.64 5.81
C GLU A 89 3.61 5.69 4.86
N ALA A 90 3.52 6.93 5.31
CA ALA A 90 2.92 7.99 4.51
C ALA A 90 3.71 9.28 4.55
N CYS A 91 3.88 9.89 3.38
CA CYS A 91 4.27 11.28 3.22
C CYS A 91 3.05 12.02 2.68
N GLN A 92 2.55 12.99 3.44
CA GLN A 92 1.30 13.69 3.08
C GLN A 92 1.40 14.39 1.72
N GLU A 93 2.60 14.79 1.34
CA GLU A 93 2.83 15.51 0.09
C GLU A 93 3.02 14.59 -1.11
N HIS A 94 3.50 13.34 -0.92
CA HIS A 94 3.95 12.52 -2.03
C HIS A 94 3.29 11.16 -2.16
N GLY A 95 2.82 10.56 -1.07
CA GLY A 95 2.12 9.28 -1.19
C GLY A 95 2.30 8.32 -0.03
N MET A 96 2.15 7.03 -0.32
CA MET A 96 2.11 5.96 0.68
C MET A 96 2.95 4.78 0.24
N TYR A 97 3.57 4.11 1.22
CA TYR A 97 4.33 2.88 1.00
C TYR A 97 3.69 1.74 1.78
N PHE A 98 3.40 0.64 1.08
CA PHE A 98 2.87 -0.59 1.67
C PHE A 98 3.89 -1.71 1.55
N ASP A 99 4.14 -2.44 2.63
CA ASP A 99 4.94 -3.66 2.57
C ASP A 99 4.17 -4.75 1.81
N ALA A 100 4.89 -5.77 1.34
CA ALA A 100 4.27 -6.88 0.61
C ALA A 100 3.10 -7.48 1.41
N GLY A 101 1.97 -7.65 0.75
CA GLY A 101 0.74 -8.18 1.36
C GLY A 101 -0.16 -7.16 2.03
N GLU A 102 0.37 -6.00 2.43
CA GLU A 102 -0.42 -4.98 3.14
C GLU A 102 -1.46 -4.31 2.25
N PHE A 103 -1.13 -4.04 0.99
CA PHE A 103 -2.11 -3.47 0.07
C PHE A 103 -3.26 -4.44 -0.20
N THR A 104 -2.96 -5.71 -0.33
CA THR A 104 -3.98 -6.76 -0.51
C THR A 104 -4.92 -6.77 0.68
N ASP A 105 -4.40 -6.74 1.90
CA ASP A 105 -5.21 -6.67 3.11
C ASP A 105 -6.06 -5.41 3.15
N TYR A 106 -5.47 -4.26 2.84
CA TYR A 106 -6.15 -2.97 2.79
C TYR A 106 -7.35 -3.02 1.83
N LYS A 107 -7.15 -3.60 0.65
CA LYS A 107 -8.20 -3.74 -0.35
C LYS A 107 -9.32 -4.69 0.11
N TYR A 108 -8.97 -5.88 0.56
CA TYR A 108 -9.96 -6.90 0.93
C TYR A 108 -10.75 -6.53 2.18
N GLU A 109 -10.11 -5.96 3.18
CA GLU A 109 -10.82 -5.50 4.38
C GLU A 109 -11.84 -4.41 4.04
N THR A 110 -11.49 -3.50 3.14
CA THR A 110 -12.41 -2.47 2.67
C THR A 110 -13.64 -3.10 1.99
N LEU A 111 -13.43 -4.11 1.15
CA LEU A 111 -14.52 -4.81 0.46
C LEU A 111 -15.41 -5.57 1.45
N LEU A 112 -14.82 -6.23 2.45
CA LEU A 112 -15.57 -6.94 3.47
C LEU A 112 -16.45 -5.99 4.28
N ASP A 113 -15.93 -4.82 4.63
CA ASP A 113 -16.73 -3.81 5.34
C ASP A 113 -17.94 -3.37 4.52
N LYS A 114 -17.75 -3.10 3.25
CA LYS A 114 -18.84 -2.74 2.35
C LYS A 114 -19.87 -3.85 2.24
N PHE A 115 -19.41 -5.08 2.17
CA PHE A 115 -20.28 -6.26 2.09
C PHE A 115 -21.10 -6.43 3.37
N ARG A 116 -20.48 -6.26 4.53
CA ARG A 116 -21.19 -6.31 5.83
C ARG A 116 -22.26 -5.24 5.92
N ASP A 117 -21.93 -4.01 5.52
CA ASP A 117 -22.89 -2.91 5.53
C ASP A 117 -24.10 -3.21 4.63
N LEU A 118 -23.85 -3.82 3.49
CA LEU A 118 -24.92 -4.22 2.57
C LEU A 118 -25.85 -5.27 3.18
N ILE A 119 -25.28 -6.28 3.84
CA ILE A 119 -26.04 -7.37 4.47
C ILE A 119 -26.82 -6.88 5.68
N THR A 120 -26.23 -6.04 6.51
CA THR A 120 -26.84 -5.54 7.74
C THR A 120 -27.81 -4.39 7.50
N GLY A 121 -27.87 -3.88 6.27
CA GLY A 121 -28.69 -2.72 5.93
C GLY A 121 -28.16 -1.40 6.45
N LYS A 122 -26.98 -1.37 7.00
CA LYS A 122 -26.32 -0.14 7.41
C LYS A 122 -25.82 0.61 6.20
N ARG A 123 -26.18 1.88 6.11
CA ARG A 123 -25.66 2.77 5.09
C ARG A 123 -24.88 3.89 5.76
N SER A 124 -23.67 4.01 5.36
CA SER A 124 -22.84 5.15 5.76
C SER A 124 -23.04 6.30 4.79
#